data_c09be43522bf0508284ea7e10bdc8206
#
_entry.id   c09be43522bf0508284ea7e10bdc8206
#
_cell.length_a   1.000
_cell.length_b   1.000
_cell.length_c   1.000
_cell.angle_alpha   90.00
_cell.angle_beta   90.00
_cell.angle_gamma   90.00
#
_symmetry.space_group_name_H-M   'P 1'
#
loop_
_entity.id
_entity.type
_entity.pdbx_description
1 polymer ?
#
loop_
_entity_poly.entity_id
_entity_poly.type
_entity_poly.pdbx_seq_one_letter_code
_entity_poly.pdbx_strand_id
1 'polypeptide(L)' 'MEYTGKIIKISGPVIDIRFDNGQIPPINALVTVEEYAKHAEIAAHLGDGVARAIALEATEGLRCNLKVTSDGK' A
#
# COMPACT_ATOMS: atom_id res chain seq x y z
N MET A 1 9.72 -12.13 -3.98
CA MET A 1 8.32 -12.28 -4.34
C MET A 1 7.70 -10.91 -4.52
N GLU A 2 6.89 -10.73 -5.54
CA GLU A 2 6.32 -9.43 -5.85
C GLU A 2 4.85 -9.37 -5.45
N TYR A 3 4.45 -8.25 -4.87
CA TYR A 3 3.08 -8.03 -4.43
C TYR A 3 2.50 -6.87 -5.23
N THR A 4 1.24 -7.01 -5.62
CA THR A 4 0.55 -5.97 -6.39
C THR A 4 -0.83 -5.73 -5.78
N GLY A 5 -1.21 -4.48 -5.70
CA GLY A 5 -2.52 -4.13 -5.16
C GLY A 5 -2.97 -2.77 -5.62
N LYS A 6 -4.05 -2.29 -5.02
CA LYS A 6 -4.62 -0.98 -5.32
C LYS A 6 -5.03 -0.28 -4.04
N ILE A 7 -4.90 1.03 -4.03
CA ILE A 7 -5.35 1.86 -2.92
C ILE A 7 -6.88 1.81 -2.88
N ILE A 8 -7.44 1.53 -1.69
CA ILE A 8 -8.89 1.52 -1.52
C ILE A 8 -9.38 2.62 -0.57
N LYS A 9 -8.48 3.21 0.22
CA LYS A 9 -8.85 4.27 1.15
C LYS A 9 -7.62 5.10 1.47
N ILE A 10 -7.82 6.42 1.62
CA ILE A 10 -6.76 7.33 2.02
C ILE A 10 -7.31 8.21 3.14
N SER A 11 -6.57 8.30 4.25
CA SER A 11 -6.95 9.14 5.37
C SER A 11 -5.68 9.78 5.95
N GLY A 12 -5.39 11.02 5.54
CA GLY A 12 -4.15 11.67 5.93
C GLY A 12 -2.95 10.84 5.46
N PRO A 13 -2.00 10.51 6.34
CA PRO A 13 -0.84 9.71 5.95
C PRO A 13 -1.14 8.21 5.86
N VAL A 14 -2.36 7.80 6.18
CA VAL A 14 -2.72 6.39 6.23
C VAL A 14 -3.36 5.95 4.91
N ILE A 15 -2.86 4.86 4.35
CA ILE A 15 -3.36 4.32 3.08
C ILE A 15 -3.75 2.87 3.30
N ASP A 16 -4.98 2.50 2.92
CA ASP A 16 -5.39 1.10 2.93
C ASP A 16 -5.30 0.56 1.51
N ILE A 17 -4.69 -0.61 1.37
CA ILE A 17 -4.39 -1.22 0.08
C ILE A 17 -4.95 -2.63 0.06
N ARG A 18 -5.71 -2.95 -1.00
CA ARG A 18 -6.13 -4.33 -1.22
C ARG A 18 -5.15 -4.97 -2.19
N PHE A 19 -4.52 -6.05 -1.74
CA PHE A 19 -3.55 -6.77 -2.54
C PHE A 19 -4.19 -7.91 -3.31
N ASP A 20 -3.66 -8.17 -4.49
CA ASP A 20 -4.18 -9.22 -5.37
C ASP A 20 -3.93 -10.60 -4.75
N ASN A 21 -4.88 -11.51 -4.98
CA ASN A 21 -4.78 -12.90 -4.52
C ASN A 21 -4.65 -13.04 -3.00
N GLY A 22 -5.03 -12.01 -2.26
CA GLY A 22 -4.95 -12.04 -0.80
C GLY A 22 -3.55 -12.10 -0.24
N GLN A 23 -2.54 -11.87 -1.07
CA GLN A 23 -1.13 -11.92 -0.64
C GLN A 23 -0.68 -10.54 -0.21
N ILE A 24 -0.42 -10.38 1.08
CA ILE A 24 -0.07 -9.09 1.68
C ILE A 24 1.41 -9.10 2.06
N PRO A 25 2.16 -8.03 1.74
CA PRO A 25 3.56 -7.93 2.19
C PRO A 25 3.63 -7.96 3.71
N PRO A 26 4.76 -8.40 4.27
CA PRO A 26 4.89 -8.43 5.74
C PRO A 26 4.87 -7.04 6.35
N ILE A 27 4.60 -6.98 7.65
CA ILE A 27 4.67 -5.75 8.43
C ILE A 27 6.07 -5.14 8.23
N ASN A 28 6.13 -3.83 8.09
CA ASN A 28 7.33 -3.04 7.84
C ASN A 28 7.87 -3.14 6.41
N ALA A 29 7.24 -3.92 5.53
CA ALA A 29 7.67 -3.94 4.13
C ALA A 29 7.37 -2.59 3.47
N LEU A 30 8.23 -2.21 2.53
CA LEU A 30 8.05 -0.99 1.76
C LEU A 30 7.14 -1.26 0.57
N VAL A 31 6.20 -0.37 0.32
CA VAL A 31 5.36 -0.43 -0.87
C VAL A 31 5.51 0.87 -1.66
N THR A 32 5.31 0.79 -2.96
CA THR A 32 5.47 1.93 -3.86
C THR A 32 4.16 2.17 -4.62
N VAL A 33 3.68 3.41 -4.61
CA VAL A 33 2.58 3.83 -5.47
C VAL A 33 3.21 4.19 -6.81
N GLU A 34 3.00 3.33 -7.79
CA GLU A 34 3.77 3.36 -9.05
C GLU A 34 3.68 4.68 -9.80
N GLU A 35 2.48 5.21 -9.95
CA GLU A 35 2.26 6.40 -10.77
C GLU A 35 3.03 7.62 -10.27
N TYR A 36 3.18 7.74 -8.95
CA TYR A 36 3.80 8.92 -8.34
C TYR A 36 5.15 8.62 -7.70
N ALA A 37 5.61 7.37 -7.77
CA ALA A 37 6.85 6.94 -7.13
C ALA A 37 6.90 7.32 -5.65
N LYS A 38 5.74 7.25 -4.98
CA LYS A 38 5.64 7.54 -3.55
C LYS A 38 5.64 6.23 -2.77
N HIS A 39 6.12 6.29 -1.53
CA HIS A 39 6.37 5.10 -0.73
C HIS A 39 5.56 5.12 0.55
N ALA A 40 5.26 3.91 1.03
CA ALA A 40 4.61 3.72 2.31
C ALA A 40 5.15 2.44 2.95
N GLU A 41 4.95 2.29 4.23
CA GLU A 41 5.40 1.13 4.98
C GLU A 41 4.20 0.41 5.57
N ILE A 42 4.14 -0.92 5.40
CA ILE A 42 3.03 -1.72 5.91
C ILE A 42 3.04 -1.66 7.44
N ALA A 43 1.92 -1.23 8.02
CA ALA A 43 1.78 -1.09 9.46
C ALA A 43 0.88 -2.15 10.09
N ALA A 44 -0.10 -2.67 9.33
CA ALA A 44 -1.04 -3.64 9.87
C ALA A 44 -1.69 -4.44 8.74
N HIS A 45 -2.06 -5.67 9.04
CA HIS A 45 -2.88 -6.49 8.15
C HIS A 45 -4.33 -6.44 8.68
N LEU A 46 -5.26 -6.03 7.82
CA LEU A 46 -6.66 -5.83 8.23
C LEU A 46 -7.58 -7.00 7.90
N GLY A 47 -7.05 -8.04 7.22
CA GLY A 47 -7.88 -9.14 6.77
C GLY A 47 -8.40 -8.91 5.36
N ASP A 48 -8.93 -9.97 4.72
CA ASP A 48 -9.52 -9.91 3.37
C ASP A 48 -8.58 -9.35 2.30
N GLY A 49 -7.27 -9.58 2.48
CA GLY A 49 -6.29 -9.11 1.51
C GLY A 49 -5.98 -7.63 1.61
N VAL A 50 -6.39 -6.97 2.70
CA VAL A 50 -6.18 -5.54 2.89
C VAL A 50 -5.09 -5.29 3.92
N ALA A 51 -4.19 -4.37 3.60
CA ALA A 51 -3.16 -3.92 4.53
C ALA A 51 -3.27 -2.42 4.73
N ARG A 52 -2.93 -1.96 5.92
CA ARG A 52 -2.81 -0.54 6.23
C ARG A 52 -1.36 -0.16 6.19
N ALA A 53 -1.05 0.92 5.48
CA ALA A 53 0.31 1.42 5.35
C ALA A 53 0.37 2.89 5.76
N ILE A 54 1.54 3.30 6.23
CA ILE A 54 1.79 4.69 6.58
C ILE A 54 2.67 5.29 5.48
N ALA A 55 2.19 6.34 4.86
CA ALA A 55 2.93 7.02 3.80
C ALA A 55 4.19 7.68 4.37
N LEU A 56 5.29 7.54 3.65
CA LEU A 56 6.56 8.15 4.03
C LEU A 56 6.72 9.55 3.43
N GLU A 57 5.83 9.90 2.52
CA GLU A 57 5.83 11.20 1.85
C GLU A 57 4.39 11.73 1.84
N ALA A 58 4.22 12.99 1.44
CA ALA A 58 2.89 13.59 1.40
C ALA A 58 1.97 12.80 0.45
N THR A 59 0.72 12.63 0.87
CA THR A 59 -0.26 11.85 0.10
C THR A 59 -1.08 12.70 -0.86
N GLU A 60 -0.75 13.98 -0.99
CA GLU A 60 -1.46 14.87 -1.90
C GLU A 60 -1.41 14.31 -3.33
N GLY A 61 -2.55 14.31 -3.98
CA GLY A 61 -2.65 13.81 -5.35
C GLY A 61 -2.89 12.31 -5.45
N LEU A 62 -2.70 11.55 -4.37
CA LEU A 62 -3.02 10.13 -4.39
C LEU A 62 -4.53 9.93 -4.38
N ARG A 63 -4.98 8.88 -5.00
CA ARG A 63 -6.41 8.55 -5.05
C ARG A 63 -6.61 7.05 -5.04
N CYS A 64 -7.85 6.63 -4.86
CA CYS A 64 -8.18 5.21 -4.88
C CYS A 64 -7.94 4.62 -6.27
N ASN A 65 -7.69 3.33 -6.31
CA ASN A 65 -7.43 2.52 -7.51
C ASN A 65 -6.04 2.71 -8.13
N LEU A 66 -5.17 3.53 -7.53
CA LEU A 66 -3.79 3.61 -8.00
C LEU A 66 -3.07 2.30 -7.68
N LYS A 67 -2.25 1.85 -8.62
CA LYS A 67 -1.49 0.61 -8.47
C LYS A 67 -0.37 0.77 -7.44
N VAL A 68 -0.26 -0.24 -6.57
CA VAL A 68 0.78 -0.30 -5.55
C VAL A 68 1.54 -1.61 -5.73
N THR A 69 2.85 -1.54 -5.62
CA THR A 69 3.69 -2.73 -5.72
C THR A 69 4.64 -2.81 -4.54
N SER A 70 5.14 -4.01 -4.28
CA SER A 70 6.13 -4.25 -3.23
C SER A 70 6.92 -5.50 -3.56
N ASP A 71 8.19 -5.52 -3.18
CA ASP A 71 9.00 -6.75 -3.27
C ASP A 71 9.05 -7.50 -1.94
N GLY A 72 8.30 -7.02 -0.94
CA GLY A 72 8.20 -7.67 0.36
C GLY A 72 9.30 -7.32 1.35
N LYS A 73 10.08 -6.29 1.05
CA LYS A 73 11.22 -5.92 1.92
C LYS A 73 11.01 -4.62 2.63
#